data_dd55a238fa009a83d84859eadad99b76
#
_entry.id   dd55a238fa009a83d84859eadad99b76
#
_cell.length_a   1.000
_cell.length_b   1.000
_cell.length_c   1.000
_cell.angle_alpha   90.00
_cell.angle_beta   90.00
_cell.angle_gamma   90.00
#
_symmetry.space_group_name_H-M   'P 1'
#
loop_
_entity.id
_entity.type
_entity.pdbx_description
1 polymer ?
#
loop_
_entity_poly.entity_id
_entity_poly.type
_entity_poly.pdbx_seq_one_letter_code
_entity_poly.pdbx_strand_id
1 'polypeptide(L)'
;MTSEQAIQSQILVAIGALDGVLVWRQNVGKAPSAWRRVGTYAAERIRGLLSIDDPRPLYVSAGRLVQYGAPGQPDIMAIVAGRFVGIEVKTKAGRQSANQRIWQAAIEAAGGVYVLARTVREATAAVEAARR
;
A
#
# COMPACT_ATOMS: atom_id res chain seq x y z
N MET A 1 6.80 -13.70 13.00
CA MET A 1 5.83 -12.59 13.04
C MET A 1 5.47 -12.18 11.63
N THR A 2 4.20 -12.12 11.30
CA THR A 2 3.75 -11.75 9.95
C THR A 2 3.76 -10.23 9.80
N SER A 3 4.41 -9.72 8.76
CA SER A 3 4.45 -8.29 8.47
C SER A 3 3.11 -7.77 7.92
N GLU A 4 2.84 -6.47 8.07
CA GLU A 4 1.67 -5.82 7.45
C GLU A 4 1.63 -6.09 5.95
N GLN A 5 2.76 -6.02 5.27
CA GLN A 5 2.86 -6.26 3.83
C GLN A 5 2.46 -7.68 3.44
N ALA A 6 2.83 -8.67 4.25
CA ALA A 6 2.43 -10.04 4.01
C ALA A 6 0.92 -10.23 4.23
N ILE A 7 0.36 -9.62 5.27
CA ILE A 7 -1.08 -9.63 5.53
C ILE A 7 -1.83 -8.95 4.39
N GLN A 8 -1.37 -7.79 3.91
CA GLN A 8 -1.95 -7.08 2.76
C GLN A 8 -2.01 -7.96 1.52
N SER A 9 -0.91 -8.66 1.22
CA SER A 9 -0.83 -9.53 0.05
C SER A 9 -1.82 -10.69 0.14
N GLN A 10 -1.95 -11.29 1.31
CA GLN A 10 -2.92 -12.36 1.56
C GLN A 10 -4.37 -11.88 1.43
N ILE A 11 -4.66 -10.68 1.94
CA ILE A 11 -5.98 -10.05 1.83
C ILE A 11 -6.33 -9.77 0.37
N LEU A 12 -5.41 -9.21 -0.40
CA LEU A 12 -5.62 -8.93 -1.82
C LEU A 12 -5.96 -10.19 -2.62
N VAL A 13 -5.26 -11.28 -2.36
CA VAL A 13 -5.54 -12.57 -3.00
C VAL A 13 -6.92 -13.10 -2.59
N ALA A 14 -7.22 -13.10 -1.30
CA ALA A 14 -8.49 -13.64 -0.79
C ALA A 14 -9.70 -12.84 -1.28
N ILE A 15 -9.63 -11.51 -1.22
CA ILE A 15 -10.74 -10.65 -1.65
C ILE A 15 -10.85 -10.62 -3.16
N GLY A 16 -9.73 -10.62 -3.88
CA GLY A 16 -9.72 -10.65 -5.34
C GLY A 16 -10.32 -11.92 -5.95
N ALA A 17 -10.39 -13.00 -5.18
CA ALA A 17 -11.03 -14.25 -5.59
C ALA A 17 -12.56 -14.25 -5.41
N LEU A 18 -13.13 -13.25 -4.74
CA LEU A 18 -14.57 -13.16 -4.50
C LEU A 18 -15.29 -12.59 -5.73
N ASP A 19 -16.42 -13.17 -6.07
CA ASP A 19 -17.24 -12.69 -7.19
C ASP A 19 -17.80 -11.29 -6.91
N GLY A 20 -17.80 -10.45 -7.95
CA GLY A 20 -18.39 -9.11 -7.90
C GLY A 20 -17.59 -8.12 -7.04
N VAL A 21 -16.32 -8.40 -6.79
CA VAL A 21 -15.41 -7.51 -6.05
C VAL A 21 -14.32 -7.00 -6.99
N LEU A 22 -14.17 -5.68 -7.04
CA LEU A 22 -13.00 -5.03 -7.62
C LEU A 22 -12.12 -4.55 -6.47
N VAL A 23 -10.89 -5.03 -6.41
CA VAL A 23 -9.95 -4.70 -5.32
C VAL A 23 -8.61 -4.26 -5.89
N TRP A 24 -7.99 -3.29 -5.24
CA TRP A 24 -6.64 -2.84 -5.57
C TRP A 24 -5.90 -2.33 -4.34
N ARG A 25 -4.58 -2.31 -4.46
CA ARG A 25 -3.71 -1.77 -3.42
C ARG A 25 -3.48 -0.29 -3.65
N GLN A 26 -3.61 0.51 -2.59
CA GLN A 26 -3.27 1.92 -2.60
C GLN A 26 -1.91 2.12 -1.97
N ASN A 27 -0.99 2.76 -2.69
CA ASN A 27 0.31 3.13 -2.15
C ASN A 27 0.33 4.61 -1.80
N VAL A 28 0.90 4.91 -0.64
CA VAL A 28 1.12 6.28 -0.17
C VAL A 28 2.59 6.43 0.20
N GLY A 29 3.19 7.52 -0.22
CA GLY A 29 4.59 7.74 0.10
C GLY A 29 5.18 8.95 -0.60
N LYS A 30 6.50 8.99 -0.62
CA LYS A 30 7.27 10.01 -1.32
C LYS A 30 8.28 9.34 -2.23
N ALA A 31 8.46 9.91 -3.39
CA ALA A 31 9.45 9.44 -4.35
C ALA A 31 10.20 10.63 -4.95
N PRO A 32 11.45 10.46 -5.40
CA PRO A 32 12.15 11.48 -6.16
C PRO A 32 11.40 11.78 -7.46
N SER A 33 11.41 13.05 -7.86
CA SER A 33 10.77 13.46 -9.12
C SER A 33 11.59 13.06 -10.35
N ALA A 34 12.84 12.69 -10.17
CA ALA A 34 13.73 12.30 -11.25
C ALA A 34 14.81 11.32 -10.76
N TRP A 35 15.39 10.59 -11.70
CA TRP A 35 16.55 9.74 -11.51
C TRP A 35 17.65 10.13 -12.48
N ARG A 36 18.88 10.23 -12.00
CA ARG A 36 20.04 10.54 -12.80
C ARG A 36 20.95 9.33 -12.89
N ARG A 37 21.35 9.00 -14.11
CA ARG A 37 22.31 7.93 -14.34
C ARG A 37 23.69 8.30 -13.79
N VAL A 38 24.30 7.38 -13.07
CA VAL A 38 25.68 7.53 -12.58
C VAL A 38 26.64 7.25 -13.72
N GLY A 39 27.65 8.12 -13.89
CA GLY A 39 28.69 7.95 -14.92
C GLY A 39 29.44 6.63 -14.73
N THR A 40 29.96 6.09 -15.83
CA THR A 40 30.61 4.76 -15.87
C THR A 40 31.72 4.61 -14.82
N TYR A 41 32.62 5.58 -14.74
CA TYR A 41 33.74 5.53 -13.79
C TYR A 41 33.25 5.48 -12.33
N ALA A 42 32.32 6.36 -11.97
CA ALA A 42 31.74 6.38 -10.61
C ALA A 42 30.96 5.10 -10.31
N ALA A 43 30.22 4.58 -11.29
CA ALA A 43 29.48 3.33 -11.14
C ALA A 43 30.39 2.14 -10.87
N GLU A 44 31.51 2.04 -11.57
CA GLU A 44 32.50 0.98 -11.35
C GLU A 44 33.11 1.06 -9.96
N ARG A 45 33.44 2.27 -9.50
CA ARG A 45 33.93 2.47 -8.13
C ARG A 45 32.92 2.07 -7.08
N ILE A 46 31.67 2.46 -7.25
CA ILE A 46 30.59 2.10 -6.32
C ILE A 46 30.40 0.58 -6.28
N ARG A 47 30.38 -0.07 -7.45
CA ARG A 47 30.26 -1.55 -7.51
C ARG A 47 31.40 -2.23 -6.79
N GLY A 48 32.65 -1.77 -7.02
CA GLY A 48 33.82 -2.31 -6.34
C GLY A 48 33.76 -2.15 -4.82
N LEU A 49 33.37 -0.99 -4.33
CA LEU A 49 33.25 -0.71 -2.89
C LEU A 49 32.16 -1.54 -2.20
N LEU A 50 31.05 -1.78 -2.89
CA LEU A 50 29.89 -2.50 -2.36
C LEU A 50 29.84 -3.97 -2.76
N SER A 51 30.86 -4.45 -3.50
CA SER A 51 30.92 -5.82 -4.04
C SER A 51 29.67 -6.21 -4.84
N ILE A 52 29.20 -5.26 -5.67
CA ILE A 52 28.03 -5.48 -6.53
C ILE A 52 28.50 -6.06 -7.87
N ASP A 53 28.14 -7.30 -8.15
CA ASP A 53 28.38 -7.96 -9.44
C ASP A 53 27.12 -7.89 -10.31
N ASP A 54 26.76 -6.67 -10.72
CA ASP A 54 25.62 -6.40 -11.58
C ASP A 54 26.01 -5.32 -12.60
N PRO A 55 26.02 -5.64 -13.91
CA PRO A 55 26.45 -4.70 -14.94
C PRO A 55 25.42 -3.62 -15.30
N ARG A 56 24.21 -3.70 -14.76
CA ARG A 56 23.16 -2.73 -15.10
C ARG A 56 23.54 -1.31 -14.68
N PRO A 57 23.06 -0.28 -15.39
CA PRO A 57 23.31 1.11 -15.02
C PRO A 57 22.87 1.41 -13.59
N LEU A 58 23.65 2.22 -12.89
CA LEU A 58 23.30 2.76 -11.58
C LEU A 58 22.65 4.13 -11.73
N TYR A 59 21.66 4.40 -10.88
CA TYR A 59 20.95 5.66 -10.83
C TYR A 59 20.93 6.19 -9.41
N VAL A 60 20.97 7.51 -9.29
CA VAL A 60 20.77 8.22 -8.02
C VAL A 60 19.50 9.03 -8.08
N SER A 61 18.82 9.15 -6.95
CA SER A 61 17.64 10.02 -6.85
C SER A 61 18.04 11.48 -7.09
N ALA A 62 17.21 12.17 -7.85
CA ALA A 62 17.42 13.58 -8.20
C ALA A 62 16.08 14.33 -8.18
N GLY A 63 16.15 15.67 -8.18
CA GLY A 63 14.96 16.50 -8.11
C GLY A 63 14.34 16.55 -6.71
N ARG A 64 13.11 17.06 -6.64
CA ARG A 64 12.37 17.17 -5.39
C ARG A 64 11.71 15.84 -5.03
N LEU A 65 11.50 15.60 -3.73
CA LEU A 65 10.62 14.55 -3.29
C LEU A 65 9.17 14.92 -3.63
N VAL A 66 8.48 14.00 -4.28
CA VAL A 66 7.07 14.15 -4.64
C VAL A 66 6.27 13.16 -3.82
N GLN A 67 5.22 13.65 -3.16
CA GLN A 67 4.28 12.79 -2.44
C GLN A 67 3.27 12.21 -3.43
N TYR A 68 3.04 10.91 -3.34
CA TYR A 68 1.96 10.20 -4.03
C TYR A 68 0.99 9.61 -3.02
N GLY A 69 -0.29 9.56 -3.42
CA GLY A 69 -1.37 9.21 -2.50
C GLY A 69 -1.62 10.28 -1.44
N ALA A 70 -2.62 10.09 -0.63
CA ALA A 70 -2.93 10.97 0.48
C ALA A 70 -2.62 10.29 1.82
N PRO A 71 -1.94 10.98 2.77
CA PRO A 71 -1.62 10.38 4.06
C PRO A 71 -2.87 9.87 4.78
N GLY A 72 -2.83 8.65 5.27
CA GLY A 72 -3.93 8.01 5.99
C GLY A 72 -4.94 7.28 5.12
N GLN A 73 -4.79 7.31 3.79
CA GLN A 73 -5.63 6.47 2.92
C GLN A 73 -5.51 4.99 3.31
N PRO A 74 -6.61 4.21 3.22
CA PRO A 74 -6.54 2.77 3.44
C PRO A 74 -5.53 2.09 2.51
N ASP A 75 -4.88 1.06 2.99
CA ASP A 75 -3.88 0.28 2.23
C ASP A 75 -4.50 -0.41 1.02
N ILE A 76 -5.74 -0.85 1.15
CA ILE A 76 -6.49 -1.58 0.14
C ILE A 76 -7.83 -0.91 -0.03
N MET A 77 -8.24 -0.77 -1.28
CA MET A 77 -9.54 -0.23 -1.66
C MET A 77 -10.29 -1.26 -2.49
N ALA A 78 -11.60 -1.34 -2.28
CA ALA A 78 -12.45 -2.23 -3.04
C ALA A 78 -13.80 -1.57 -3.36
N ILE A 79 -14.41 -2.05 -4.41
CA ILE A 79 -15.82 -1.79 -4.73
C ILE A 79 -16.56 -3.11 -4.65
N VAL A 80 -17.58 -3.16 -3.81
CA VAL A 80 -18.36 -4.35 -3.52
C VAL A 80 -19.84 -4.00 -3.66
N ALA A 81 -20.50 -4.55 -4.66
CA ALA A 81 -21.91 -4.23 -4.96
C ALA A 81 -22.18 -2.72 -5.06
N GLY A 82 -21.28 -1.99 -5.72
CA GLY A 82 -21.36 -0.54 -5.87
C GLY A 82 -20.94 0.26 -4.64
N ARG A 83 -20.54 -0.38 -3.57
CA ARG A 83 -20.16 0.25 -2.30
C ARG A 83 -18.65 0.29 -2.14
N PHE A 84 -18.12 1.43 -1.76
CA PHE A 84 -16.70 1.57 -1.46
C PHE A 84 -16.35 0.89 -0.13
N VAL A 85 -15.25 0.13 -0.13
CA VAL A 85 -14.70 -0.50 1.07
C VAL A 85 -13.21 -0.14 1.17
N GLY A 86 -12.84 0.53 2.25
CA GLY A 86 -11.45 0.82 2.58
C GLY A 86 -10.95 -0.15 3.65
N ILE A 87 -9.82 -0.78 3.39
CA ILE A 87 -9.22 -1.75 4.32
C ILE A 87 -7.85 -1.24 4.74
N GLU A 88 -7.73 -0.88 6.00
CA GLU A 88 -6.47 -0.56 6.63
C GLU A 88 -5.90 -1.81 7.29
N VAL A 89 -4.68 -2.18 6.93
CA VAL A 89 -4.04 -3.40 7.43
C VAL A 89 -3.09 -3.06 8.56
N LYS A 90 -3.20 -3.75 9.66
CA LYS A 90 -2.32 -3.61 10.82
C LYS A 90 -1.85 -4.98 11.31
N THR A 91 -0.65 -5.02 11.86
CA THR A 91 -0.22 -6.16 12.67
C THR A 91 -0.98 -6.20 13.99
N LYS A 92 -0.84 -7.28 14.74
CA LYS A 92 -1.52 -7.45 16.02
C LYS A 92 -1.28 -6.30 16.99
N ALA A 93 -0.08 -5.72 16.98
CA ALA A 93 0.30 -4.62 17.86
C ALA A 93 0.11 -3.23 17.22
N GLY A 94 -0.11 -3.15 15.92
CA GLY A 94 -0.24 -1.89 15.19
C GLY A 94 -1.49 -1.12 15.58
N ARG A 95 -1.40 0.21 15.58
CA ARG A 95 -2.50 1.11 15.93
C ARG A 95 -2.82 2.06 14.77
N GLN A 96 -4.08 2.43 14.68
CA GLN A 96 -4.54 3.40 13.71
C GLN A 96 -3.96 4.79 14.01
N SER A 97 -3.44 5.47 12.99
CA SER A 97 -2.96 6.86 13.11
C SER A 97 -4.10 7.87 13.12
N ALA A 98 -3.80 9.13 13.47
CA ALA A 98 -4.77 10.21 13.43
C ALA A 98 -5.31 10.44 12.00
N ASN A 99 -4.44 10.43 10.98
CA ASN A 99 -4.86 10.59 9.59
C ASN A 99 -5.76 9.42 9.12
N GLN A 100 -5.46 8.21 9.55
CA GLN A 100 -6.28 7.04 9.24
C GLN A 100 -7.68 7.15 9.87
N ARG A 101 -7.79 7.68 11.08
CA ARG A 101 -9.09 7.94 11.72
C ARG A 101 -9.90 9.00 10.98
N ILE A 102 -9.25 10.03 10.45
CA ILE A 102 -9.90 11.06 9.63
C ILE A 102 -10.47 10.43 8.35
N TRP A 103 -9.70 9.59 7.69
CA TRP A 103 -10.14 8.87 6.50
C TRP A 103 -11.30 7.91 6.79
N GLN A 104 -11.23 7.20 7.91
CA GLN A 104 -12.34 6.34 8.36
C GLN A 104 -13.63 7.13 8.50
N ALA A 105 -13.59 8.24 9.22
CA ALA A 105 -14.77 9.08 9.44
C ALA A 105 -15.34 9.61 8.11
N ALA A 106 -14.47 10.03 7.18
CA ALA A 106 -14.90 10.54 5.88
C ALA A 106 -15.53 9.45 5.01
N ILE A 107 -14.95 8.26 4.98
CA ILE A 107 -15.47 7.11 4.22
C ILE A 107 -16.85 6.71 4.75
N GLU A 108 -16.97 6.58 6.06
CA GLU A 108 -18.24 6.19 6.70
C GLU A 108 -19.32 7.25 6.52
N ALA A 109 -19.00 8.54 6.64
CA ALA A 109 -19.92 9.64 6.40
C ALA A 109 -20.41 9.67 4.93
N ALA A 110 -19.58 9.27 3.98
CA ALA A 110 -19.93 9.19 2.57
C ALA A 110 -20.69 7.90 2.20
N GLY A 111 -21.00 7.04 3.15
CA GLY A 111 -21.73 5.78 2.93
C GLY A 111 -20.85 4.58 2.59
N GLY A 112 -19.54 4.73 2.64
CA GLY A 112 -18.61 3.62 2.47
C GLY A 112 -18.43 2.77 3.72
N VAL A 113 -17.66 1.72 3.58
CA VAL A 113 -17.29 0.83 4.68
C VAL A 113 -15.79 0.97 4.93
N TYR A 114 -15.40 1.08 6.19
CA TYR A 114 -14.01 1.07 6.59
C TYR A 114 -13.77 -0.08 7.56
N VAL A 115 -12.70 -0.82 7.36
CA VAL A 115 -12.28 -1.87 8.28
C VAL A 115 -10.80 -1.75 8.58
N LEU A 116 -10.44 -1.88 9.86
CA LEU A 116 -9.08 -2.11 10.28
C LEU A 116 -8.91 -3.62 10.42
N ALA A 117 -8.17 -4.22 9.49
CA ALA A 117 -8.01 -5.66 9.42
C ALA A 117 -6.63 -6.08 9.92
N ARG A 118 -6.60 -6.99 10.86
CA ARG A 118 -5.38 -7.64 11.36
C ARG A 118 -5.20 -9.04 10.78
N THR A 119 -6.26 -9.57 10.20
CA THR A 119 -6.31 -10.89 9.59
C THR A 119 -7.09 -10.87 8.29
N VAL A 120 -6.83 -11.86 7.44
CA VAL A 120 -7.61 -12.09 6.21
C VAL A 120 -9.09 -12.29 6.54
N ARG A 121 -9.40 -12.98 7.63
CA ARG A 121 -10.77 -13.26 8.06
C ARG A 121 -11.56 -11.98 8.35
N GLU A 122 -10.96 -11.02 9.04
CA GLU A 122 -11.59 -9.72 9.33
C GLU A 122 -11.88 -8.95 8.05
N ALA A 123 -10.95 -8.92 7.12
CA ALA A 123 -11.13 -8.24 5.83
C ALA A 123 -12.23 -8.92 4.99
N THR A 124 -12.23 -10.23 4.91
CA THR A 124 -13.24 -10.99 4.17
C THR A 124 -14.63 -10.79 4.77
N ALA A 125 -14.75 -10.81 6.10
CA ALA A 125 -16.03 -10.57 6.79
C ALA A 125 -16.59 -9.18 6.47
N ALA A 126 -15.75 -8.15 6.43
CA ALA A 126 -16.17 -6.79 6.09
C ALA A 126 -16.65 -6.68 4.64
N VAL A 127 -15.98 -7.34 3.69
CA VAL A 127 -16.41 -7.39 2.29
C VAL A 127 -17.75 -8.10 2.14
N GLU A 128 -17.95 -9.23 2.82
CA GLU A 128 -19.22 -9.94 2.79
C GLU A 128 -20.36 -9.12 3.42
N ALA A 129 -20.09 -8.41 4.51
CA ALA A 129 -21.06 -7.50 5.09
C ALA A 129 -21.44 -6.35 4.16
N ALA A 130 -20.51 -5.84 3.36
CA ALA A 130 -20.75 -4.75 2.41
C ALA A 130 -21.64 -5.16 1.22
N ARG A 131 -21.82 -6.44 0.98
CA ARG A 131 -22.73 -6.95 -0.08
C ARG A 131 -24.22 -6.79 0.25
N ARG A 132 -24.55 -6.59 1.52
CA ARG A 132 -25.94 -6.59 2.02
C ARG A 132 -26.63 -5.24 1.92
#